data_5fd9d4adfd65c370867a87e867b57688
#
_entry.id   5fd9d4adfd65c370867a87e867b57688
#
_cell.length_a   1.000
_cell.length_b   1.000
_cell.length_c   1.000
_cell.angle_alpha   90.00
_cell.angle_beta   90.00
_cell.angle_gamma   90.00
#
_symmetry.space_group_name_H-M   'P 1'
#
loop_
_entity.id
_entity.type
_entity.pdbx_description
1 polymer ?
#
loop_
_entity_poly.entity_id
_entity_poly.type
_entity_poly.pdbx_seq_one_letter_code
_entity_poly.pdbx_strand_id
1 'polypeptide(L)'
;MESLRALAARLDEASATLATLSRTVTATDPAHPAFGAHAAGRPGEIGRALHRQWTTATGDRAREAGAAAARLSAAAAALSSAADRYAATDESAGRRLLREA
;
A
#
# COMPACT_ATOMS: atom_id res chain seq x y z
N MET A 1 11.63 15.79 -15.64
CA MET A 1 10.41 15.20 -16.26
C MET A 1 9.22 15.36 -15.32
N GLU A 2 8.42 16.38 -15.58
CA GLU A 2 7.26 16.69 -14.73
C GLU A 2 6.22 15.58 -14.76
N SER A 3 5.98 14.96 -15.93
CA SER A 3 5.00 13.86 -16.02
C SER A 3 5.40 12.63 -15.21
N LEU A 4 6.70 12.29 -15.17
CA LEU A 4 7.20 11.19 -14.36
C LEU A 4 7.12 11.52 -12.87
N ARG A 5 7.48 12.75 -12.50
CA ARG A 5 7.39 13.18 -11.10
C ARG A 5 5.94 13.22 -10.61
N ALA A 6 5.03 13.70 -11.46
CA ALA A 6 3.60 13.73 -11.14
C ALA A 6 3.04 12.32 -10.95
N LEU A 7 3.45 11.38 -11.82
CA LEU A 7 3.02 9.99 -11.69
C LEU A 7 3.59 9.36 -10.42
N ALA A 8 4.87 9.61 -10.13
CA ALA A 8 5.49 9.12 -8.91
C ALA A 8 4.74 9.62 -7.67
N ALA A 9 4.37 10.90 -7.64
CA ALA A 9 3.62 11.48 -6.54
C ALA A 9 2.26 10.80 -6.36
N ARG A 10 1.55 10.53 -7.46
CA ARG A 10 0.26 9.82 -7.40
C ARG A 10 0.41 8.39 -6.89
N LEU A 11 1.48 7.70 -7.29
CA LEU A 11 1.76 6.35 -6.79
C LEU A 11 2.09 6.37 -5.29
N ASP A 12 2.82 7.38 -4.84
CA ASP A 12 3.10 7.55 -3.41
C ASP A 12 1.81 7.79 -2.61
N GLU A 13 0.90 8.61 -3.13
CA GLU A 13 -0.39 8.84 -2.49
C GLU A 13 -1.21 7.56 -2.40
N ALA A 14 -1.27 6.79 -3.49
CA ALA A 14 -1.97 5.51 -3.51
C ALA A 14 -1.34 4.52 -2.53
N SER A 15 0.00 4.49 -2.46
CA SER A 15 0.73 3.67 -1.50
C SER A 15 0.36 4.03 -0.06
N ALA A 16 0.32 5.33 0.26
CA ALA A 16 -0.04 5.80 1.59
C ALA A 16 -1.48 5.42 1.95
N THR A 17 -2.41 5.54 0.99
CA THR A 17 -3.80 5.14 1.19
C THR A 17 -3.91 3.65 1.49
N LEU A 18 -3.23 2.80 0.71
CA LEU A 18 -3.24 1.35 0.94
C LEU A 18 -2.56 0.97 2.24
N ALA A 19 -1.49 1.66 2.62
CA ALA A 19 -0.83 1.43 3.90
C ALA A 19 -1.77 1.75 5.07
N THR A 20 -2.54 2.83 4.96
CA THR A 20 -3.55 3.19 5.95
C THR A 20 -4.64 2.12 6.03
N LEU A 21 -5.16 1.66 4.88
CA LEU A 21 -6.15 0.60 4.84
C LEU A 21 -5.62 -0.70 5.46
N SER A 22 -4.36 -1.04 5.18
CA SER A 22 -3.72 -2.21 5.77
C SER A 22 -3.75 -2.16 7.31
N ARG A 23 -3.54 -0.96 7.88
CA ARG A 23 -3.55 -0.78 9.33
C ARG A 23 -4.95 -0.73 9.92
N THR A 24 -5.93 -0.25 9.16
CA THR A 24 -7.27 0.03 9.70
C THR A 24 -8.28 -1.09 9.42
N VAL A 25 -8.04 -1.97 8.46
CA VAL A 25 -9.00 -3.00 8.11
C VAL A 25 -9.27 -3.96 9.27
N THR A 26 -8.26 -4.26 10.08
CA THR A 26 -8.42 -5.10 11.26
C THR A 26 -8.88 -4.34 12.50
N ALA A 27 -8.76 -3.00 12.48
CA ALA A 27 -9.17 -2.17 13.61
C ALA A 27 -10.68 -2.22 13.86
N THR A 28 -11.45 -2.56 12.83
CA THR A 28 -12.91 -2.69 12.92
C THR A 28 -13.36 -4.14 13.14
N ASP A 29 -12.44 -5.07 13.39
CA ASP A 29 -12.79 -6.45 13.67
C ASP A 29 -13.68 -6.52 14.92
N PRO A 30 -14.75 -7.33 14.89
CA PRO A 30 -15.60 -7.48 16.05
C PRO A 30 -14.83 -8.08 17.23
N ALA A 31 -15.19 -7.68 18.43
CA ALA A 31 -14.64 -8.28 19.64
C ALA A 31 -15.00 -9.77 19.68
N HIS A 32 -14.15 -10.56 20.36
CA HIS A 32 -14.32 -12.02 20.44
C HIS A 32 -15.76 -12.46 20.77
N PRO A 33 -16.48 -11.84 21.72
CA PRO A 33 -17.84 -12.30 22.03
C PRO A 33 -18.92 -11.82 21.05
N ALA A 34 -18.60 -11.01 20.04
CA ALA A 34 -19.60 -10.44 19.13
C ALA A 34 -20.40 -11.50 18.37
N PHE A 35 -19.81 -12.66 18.12
CA PHE A 35 -20.50 -13.76 17.43
C PHE A 35 -21.04 -14.81 18.40
N GLY A 36 -21.17 -14.46 19.69
CA GLY A 36 -21.63 -15.40 20.69
C GLY A 36 -20.56 -16.42 21.12
N ALA A 37 -19.29 -16.08 20.98
CA ALA A 37 -18.18 -17.00 21.26
C ALA A 37 -18.13 -17.47 22.71
N HIS A 38 -18.70 -16.72 23.64
CA HIS A 38 -18.76 -17.10 25.06
C HIS A 38 -19.97 -17.97 25.40
N ALA A 39 -20.88 -18.17 24.47
CA ALA A 39 -22.05 -19.03 24.72
C ALA A 39 -21.62 -20.49 24.82
N ALA A 40 -22.38 -21.24 25.62
CA ALA A 40 -22.15 -22.67 25.79
C ALA A 40 -22.68 -23.45 24.58
N GLY A 41 -22.13 -24.64 24.36
CA GLY A 41 -22.63 -25.58 23.37
C GLY A 41 -22.40 -25.17 21.93
N ARG A 42 -23.27 -25.65 21.05
CA ARG A 42 -23.12 -25.46 19.61
C ARG A 42 -23.15 -24.01 19.15
N PRO A 43 -24.04 -23.13 19.69
CA PRO A 43 -23.99 -21.73 19.32
C PRO A 43 -22.63 -21.06 19.61
N GLY A 44 -22.02 -21.42 20.74
CA GLY A 44 -20.69 -20.90 21.09
C GLY A 44 -19.62 -21.41 20.14
N GLU A 45 -19.68 -22.68 19.74
CA GLU A 45 -18.75 -23.27 18.76
C GLU A 45 -18.84 -22.54 17.42
N ILE A 46 -20.05 -22.28 16.95
CA ILE A 46 -20.28 -21.56 15.69
C ILE A 46 -19.75 -20.14 15.81
N GLY A 47 -20.02 -19.45 16.93
CA GLY A 47 -19.54 -18.10 17.17
C GLY A 47 -18.03 -18.00 17.13
N ARG A 48 -17.33 -18.95 17.78
CA ARG A 48 -15.87 -18.99 17.76
C ARG A 48 -15.33 -19.25 16.37
N ALA A 49 -15.96 -20.15 15.61
CA ALA A 49 -15.55 -20.43 14.24
C ALA A 49 -15.73 -19.21 13.33
N LEU A 50 -16.87 -18.51 13.45
CA LEU A 50 -17.12 -17.28 12.69
C LEU A 50 -16.10 -16.19 13.03
N HIS A 51 -15.80 -16.03 14.31
CA HIS A 51 -14.79 -15.04 14.72
C HIS A 51 -13.43 -15.36 14.12
N ARG A 52 -13.00 -16.61 14.14
CA ARG A 52 -11.72 -17.02 13.53
C ARG A 52 -11.71 -16.77 12.03
N GLN A 53 -12.80 -17.12 11.33
CA GLN A 53 -12.89 -16.89 9.88
C GLN A 53 -12.83 -15.40 9.55
N TRP A 54 -13.54 -14.60 10.33
CA TRP A 54 -13.56 -13.14 10.13
C TRP A 54 -12.15 -12.54 10.30
N THR A 55 -11.49 -12.85 11.42
CA THR A 55 -10.16 -12.28 11.71
C THR A 55 -9.11 -12.78 10.72
N THR A 56 -9.22 -14.01 10.24
CA THR A 56 -8.32 -14.52 9.19
C THR A 56 -8.53 -13.76 7.89
N ALA A 57 -9.78 -13.57 7.48
CA ALA A 57 -10.09 -12.86 6.23
C ALA A 57 -9.62 -11.41 6.27
N THR A 58 -9.87 -10.69 7.36
CA THR A 58 -9.44 -9.29 7.49
C THR A 58 -7.92 -9.18 7.58
N GLY A 59 -7.26 -10.13 8.25
CA GLY A 59 -5.80 -10.22 8.30
C GLY A 59 -5.19 -10.44 6.93
N ASP A 60 -5.82 -11.31 6.11
CA ASP A 60 -5.38 -11.55 4.73
C ASP A 60 -5.52 -10.28 3.89
N ARG A 61 -6.63 -9.55 4.03
CA ARG A 61 -6.84 -8.28 3.31
C ARG A 61 -5.84 -7.23 3.74
N ALA A 62 -5.51 -7.17 5.03
CA ALA A 62 -4.50 -6.26 5.53
C ALA A 62 -3.14 -6.53 4.90
N ARG A 63 -2.75 -7.80 4.81
CA ARG A 63 -1.47 -8.19 4.19
C ARG A 63 -1.46 -7.87 2.70
N GLU A 64 -2.55 -8.12 1.99
CA GLU A 64 -2.67 -7.79 0.56
C GLU A 64 -2.53 -6.29 0.32
N ALA A 65 -3.20 -5.48 1.13
CA ALA A 65 -3.11 -4.03 1.01
C ALA A 65 -1.68 -3.54 1.31
N GLY A 66 -1.03 -4.10 2.32
CA GLY A 66 0.35 -3.77 2.66
C GLY A 66 1.33 -4.14 1.55
N ALA A 67 1.15 -5.31 0.93
CA ALA A 67 1.99 -5.74 -0.19
C ALA A 67 1.79 -4.86 -1.41
N ALA A 68 0.54 -4.48 -1.71
CA ALA A 68 0.24 -3.56 -2.80
C ALA A 68 0.86 -2.17 -2.55
N ALA A 69 0.77 -1.69 -1.30
CA ALA A 69 1.40 -0.42 -0.92
C ALA A 69 2.91 -0.44 -1.15
N ALA A 70 3.57 -1.53 -0.77
CA ALA A 70 5.01 -1.68 -0.98
C ALA A 70 5.37 -1.67 -2.46
N ARG A 71 4.59 -2.33 -3.30
CA ARG A 71 4.82 -2.33 -4.75
C ARG A 71 4.65 -0.95 -5.37
N LEU A 72 3.62 -0.23 -4.95
CA LEU A 72 3.40 1.15 -5.43
C LEU A 72 4.51 2.09 -5.00
N SER A 73 4.97 1.95 -3.76
CA SER A 73 6.08 2.75 -3.25
C SER A 73 7.36 2.49 -4.03
N ALA A 74 7.64 1.22 -4.35
CA ALA A 74 8.81 0.84 -5.15
C ALA A 74 8.73 1.41 -6.57
N ALA A 75 7.53 1.36 -7.17
CA ALA A 75 7.31 1.93 -8.51
C ALA A 75 7.50 3.45 -8.49
N ALA A 76 7.00 4.12 -7.46
CA ALA A 76 7.18 5.56 -7.29
C ALA A 76 8.66 5.93 -7.20
N ALA A 77 9.43 5.18 -6.42
CA ALA A 77 10.86 5.39 -6.28
C ALA A 77 11.59 5.19 -7.61
N ALA A 78 11.22 4.16 -8.36
CA ALA A 78 11.81 3.90 -9.68
C ALA A 78 11.53 5.03 -10.67
N LEU A 79 10.30 5.57 -10.66
CA LEU A 79 9.93 6.70 -11.51
C LEU A 79 10.67 7.97 -11.12
N SER A 80 10.83 8.24 -9.84
CA SER A 80 11.60 9.38 -9.36
C SER A 80 13.06 9.29 -9.77
N SER A 81 13.66 8.10 -9.65
CA SER A 81 15.03 7.85 -10.12
C SER A 81 15.17 8.08 -11.62
N ALA A 82 14.20 7.61 -12.41
CA ALA A 82 14.20 7.81 -13.85
C ALA A 82 14.10 9.30 -14.19
N ALA A 83 13.23 10.03 -13.50
CA ALA A 83 13.10 11.48 -13.72
C ALA A 83 14.40 12.21 -13.41
N ASP A 84 15.08 11.81 -12.34
CA ASP A 84 16.38 12.41 -11.97
C ASP A 84 17.45 12.13 -13.03
N ARG A 85 17.49 10.92 -13.58
CA ARG A 85 18.42 10.56 -14.65
C ARG A 85 18.15 11.33 -15.93
N TYR A 86 16.88 11.49 -16.30
CA TYR A 86 16.52 12.28 -17.47
C TYR A 86 16.90 13.75 -17.29
N ALA A 87 16.65 14.32 -16.13
CA ALA A 87 17.03 15.69 -15.83
C ALA A 87 18.55 15.88 -15.92
N ALA A 88 19.32 14.96 -15.34
CA ALA A 88 20.79 15.00 -15.40
C ALA A 88 21.31 14.88 -16.83
N THR A 89 20.70 14.02 -17.65
CA THR A 89 21.06 13.83 -19.06
C THR A 89 20.78 15.11 -19.85
N ASP A 90 19.60 15.70 -19.67
CA ASP A 90 19.23 16.94 -20.36
C ASP A 90 20.17 18.08 -19.99
N GLU A 91 20.53 18.20 -18.72
CA GLU A 91 21.49 19.19 -18.22
C GLU A 91 22.86 19.01 -18.83
N SER A 92 23.34 17.76 -18.87
CA SER A 92 24.64 17.42 -19.46
C SER A 92 24.66 17.74 -20.96
N ALA A 93 23.59 17.40 -21.68
CA ALA A 93 23.47 17.70 -23.11
C ALA A 93 23.46 19.22 -23.35
N GLY A 94 22.72 19.98 -22.53
CA GLY A 94 22.68 21.43 -22.60
C GLY A 94 24.07 22.06 -22.39
N ARG A 95 24.81 21.58 -21.41
CA ARG A 95 26.20 22.07 -21.16
C ARG A 95 27.13 21.77 -22.34
N ARG A 96 27.00 20.59 -22.94
CA ARG A 96 27.81 20.26 -24.12
C ARG A 96 27.50 21.17 -25.31
N LEU A 97 26.24 21.44 -25.55
CA LEU A 97 25.83 22.34 -26.63
C LEU A 97 26.41 23.74 -26.45
N LEU A 98 26.38 24.24 -25.21
CA LEU A 98 26.96 25.55 -24.91
C LEU A 98 28.46 25.59 -25.12
N ARG A 99 29.17 24.51 -24.79
CA ARG A 99 30.62 24.45 -25.00
C ARG A 99 31.00 24.36 -26.47
N GLU A 100 30.17 23.74 -27.29
CA GLU A 100 30.42 23.57 -28.73
C GLU A 100 30.00 24.80 -29.55
N ALA A 101 29.19 25.65 -28.97
CA ALA A 101 28.83 26.90 -29.62
C ALA A 101 29.94 27.96 -29.51
#